data_c39116879a4bc8f0ae84349a60cf18eb
#
_entry.id   c39116879a4bc8f0ae84349a60cf18eb
#
_cell.length_a   1.000
_cell.length_b   1.000
_cell.length_c   1.000
_cell.angle_alpha   90.00
_cell.angle_beta   90.00
_cell.angle_gamma   90.00
#
_symmetry.space_group_name_H-M   'P 1'
#
loop_
_entity.id
_entity.type
_entity.pdbx_description
1 polymer ?
#
loop_
_entity_poly.entity_id
_entity_poly.type
_entity_poly.pdbx_seq_one_letter_code
_entity_poly.pdbx_strand_id
1 'polypeptide(L)'
;MGYSFEQFDLKTNSAIEHRIKTNKSQYDLRELYFAFYPEWGEVKLGKQIHSWGAADAINPTNNLNPYDYYYMFKVGAGTKVGVFSLSSTYYSDSFQIEIIVNPYFNKNRIPYDEDDFPLAPENEPEVRYVPEDEVEVGLRLQTTFNNSDISISFFSGNDRAPSLFTSIIPEPYSDISMNLGYRKTTMLGSDFVTFVGDFTVRAEGAIYNTKTPSIKDTGLENNYFELSEDVLYSQYVLQLEYTTQNDLMLSGQFIGNSIITEDRKWLKSGNEILSSSMIIPEFSPGMGTPFAMFSDKALLISSSGVLMDDQIDIQGSVMLNLENSGSFLSFGVGYSPVLNWKLEMATTQFSGNGKLQDPFTLMEDFSHVRIGLLYNF
;
A
#
# COMPACT_ATOMS: atom_id res chain seq x y z
N MET A 1 -5.37 22.34 5.44
CA MET A 1 -6.11 23.38 6.20
C MET A 1 -6.55 22.79 7.52
N GLY A 2 -6.38 23.48 8.63
CA GLY A 2 -6.79 23.04 9.95
C GLY A 2 -7.41 24.19 10.73
N TYR A 3 -8.48 23.95 11.46
CA TYR A 3 -9.06 24.85 12.44
C TYR A 3 -9.05 24.15 13.79
N SER A 4 -8.48 24.82 14.81
CA SER A 4 -8.41 24.32 16.17
C SER A 4 -9.38 25.09 17.07
N PHE A 5 -10.15 24.36 17.87
CA PHE A 5 -11.10 24.90 18.85
C PHE A 5 -10.89 24.17 20.17
N GLU A 6 -10.02 24.70 21.04
CA GLU A 6 -9.69 24.11 22.35
C GLU A 6 -9.31 22.60 22.24
N GLN A 7 -10.29 21.70 22.41
CA GLN A 7 -10.12 20.23 22.35
C GLN A 7 -10.49 19.63 20.99
N PHE A 8 -10.77 20.45 19.96
CA PHE A 8 -11.25 19.99 18.68
C PHE A 8 -10.45 20.57 17.52
N ASP A 9 -10.14 19.73 16.56
CA ASP A 9 -9.55 20.13 15.29
C ASP A 9 -10.40 19.66 14.10
N LEU A 10 -10.49 20.50 13.08
CA LEU A 10 -10.94 20.10 11.76
C LEU A 10 -9.75 20.15 10.81
N LYS A 11 -9.41 19.02 10.19
CA LYS A 11 -8.28 18.91 9.26
C LYS A 11 -8.76 18.54 7.87
N THR A 12 -8.21 19.19 6.84
CA THR A 12 -8.48 18.85 5.45
C THR A 12 -7.20 18.89 4.63
N ASN A 13 -7.07 17.94 3.71
CA ASN A 13 -6.01 17.85 2.72
C ASN A 13 -6.64 17.47 1.38
N SER A 14 -6.40 18.26 0.32
CA SER A 14 -6.92 17.97 -1.01
C SER A 14 -5.91 18.35 -2.09
N ALA A 15 -6.03 17.70 -3.24
CA ALA A 15 -5.20 17.94 -4.41
C ALA A 15 -6.05 18.02 -5.68
N ILE A 16 -5.57 18.77 -6.67
CA ILE A 16 -6.02 18.69 -8.05
C ILE A 16 -4.87 18.14 -8.84
N GLU A 17 -5.11 17.03 -9.51
CA GLU A 17 -4.14 16.34 -10.34
C GLU A 17 -4.52 16.50 -11.81
N HIS A 18 -3.53 16.77 -12.67
CA HIS A 18 -3.69 16.81 -14.11
C HIS A 18 -2.61 15.97 -14.78
N ARG A 19 -3.01 14.96 -15.52
CA ARG A 19 -2.11 14.10 -16.28
C ARG A 19 -2.07 14.57 -17.73
N ILE A 20 -0.95 15.11 -18.15
CA ILE A 20 -0.79 15.76 -19.47
C ILE A 20 -0.92 14.71 -20.58
N LYS A 21 -0.36 13.51 -20.41
CA LYS A 21 -0.35 12.47 -21.44
C LYS A 21 -1.76 12.03 -21.85
N THR A 22 -2.65 11.82 -20.88
CA THR A 22 -4.03 11.39 -21.13
C THR A 22 -5.05 12.52 -21.08
N ASN A 23 -4.59 13.76 -20.78
CA ASN A 23 -5.42 14.96 -20.62
C ASN A 23 -6.56 14.76 -19.60
N LYS A 24 -6.31 13.98 -18.55
CA LYS A 24 -7.27 13.73 -17.48
C LYS A 24 -6.98 14.63 -16.29
N SER A 25 -8.02 15.23 -15.70
CA SER A 25 -7.96 16.00 -14.46
C SER A 25 -8.80 15.33 -13.39
N GLN A 26 -8.29 15.29 -12.17
CA GLN A 26 -8.97 14.71 -11.03
C GLN A 26 -8.83 15.62 -9.81
N TYR A 27 -9.92 15.79 -9.06
CA TYR A 27 -9.89 16.32 -7.71
C TYR A 27 -9.82 15.17 -6.71
N ASP A 28 -8.85 15.20 -5.82
CA ASP A 28 -8.69 14.23 -4.75
C ASP A 28 -8.82 14.91 -3.39
N LEU A 29 -9.89 14.59 -2.67
CA LEU A 29 -10.00 14.90 -1.24
C LEU A 29 -9.25 13.81 -0.48
N ARG A 30 -8.00 14.05 -0.12
CA ARG A 30 -7.15 13.07 0.55
C ARG A 30 -7.57 12.81 1.98
N GLU A 31 -7.81 13.90 2.73
CA GLU A 31 -8.26 13.83 4.12
C GLU A 31 -9.29 14.92 4.41
N LEU A 32 -10.29 14.57 5.20
CA LEU A 32 -11.23 15.49 5.84
C LEU A 32 -11.76 14.81 7.09
N TYR A 33 -11.26 15.20 8.25
CA TYR A 33 -11.68 14.63 9.51
C TYR A 33 -11.77 15.65 10.62
N PHE A 34 -12.58 15.30 11.59
CA PHE A 34 -12.73 15.96 12.86
C PHE A 34 -11.96 15.18 13.91
N ALA A 35 -11.12 15.86 14.71
CA ALA A 35 -10.38 15.28 15.82
C ALA A 35 -10.84 15.89 17.15
N PHE A 36 -10.97 15.03 18.17
CA PHE A 36 -11.29 15.37 19.54
C PHE A 36 -10.20 14.83 20.45
N TYR A 37 -9.70 15.67 21.36
CA TYR A 37 -8.59 15.36 22.26
C TYR A 37 -9.05 15.35 23.72
N PRO A 38 -9.65 14.24 24.21
CA PRO A 38 -9.94 14.06 25.62
C PRO A 38 -8.64 13.84 26.41
N GLU A 39 -8.69 14.00 27.74
CA GLU A 39 -7.52 13.82 28.62
C GLU A 39 -6.85 12.44 28.48
N TRP A 40 -7.57 11.42 28.06
CA TRP A 40 -7.07 10.05 27.91
C TRP A 40 -6.51 9.73 26.53
N GLY A 41 -6.62 10.63 25.54
CA GLY A 41 -6.14 10.30 24.20
C GLY A 41 -6.69 11.14 23.06
N GLU A 42 -7.02 10.48 21.96
CA GLU A 42 -7.49 11.10 20.73
C GLU A 42 -8.60 10.27 20.10
N VAL A 43 -9.61 10.95 19.52
CA VAL A 43 -10.66 10.33 18.71
C VAL A 43 -10.80 11.12 17.41
N LYS A 44 -10.72 10.44 16.26
CA LYS A 44 -10.90 11.06 14.93
C LYS A 44 -12.04 10.38 14.18
N LEU A 45 -12.82 11.19 13.46
CA LEU A 45 -13.92 10.72 12.60
C LEU A 45 -13.86 11.45 11.26
N GLY A 46 -13.88 10.72 10.17
CA GLY A 46 -13.91 11.24 8.81
C GLY A 46 -12.96 10.53 7.87
N LYS A 47 -12.64 11.16 6.75
CA LYS A 47 -11.70 10.62 5.76
C LYS A 47 -10.26 10.83 6.24
N GLN A 48 -9.52 9.74 6.48
CA GLN A 48 -8.20 9.75 7.12
C GLN A 48 -7.21 8.87 6.36
N ILE A 49 -5.93 9.23 6.44
CA ILE A 49 -4.81 8.38 6.07
C ILE A 49 -4.12 7.95 7.37
N HIS A 50 -4.14 6.64 7.65
CA HIS A 50 -3.47 6.06 8.81
C HIS A 50 -2.03 5.72 8.46
N SER A 51 -1.12 5.87 9.44
CA SER A 51 0.29 5.60 9.27
C SER A 51 0.76 4.63 10.36
N TRP A 52 0.80 3.34 10.03
CA TRP A 52 1.38 2.30 10.87
C TRP A 52 2.74 1.87 10.31
N GLY A 53 3.55 1.24 11.19
CA GLY A 53 4.87 0.75 10.83
C GLY A 53 5.97 1.72 11.18
N ALA A 54 7.19 1.21 11.16
CA ALA A 54 8.40 1.90 11.56
C ALA A 54 9.29 2.28 10.38
N ALA A 55 9.20 1.58 9.24
CA ALA A 55 10.01 1.84 8.06
C ALA A 55 9.52 3.08 7.29
N ASP A 56 10.42 3.75 6.56
CA ASP A 56 10.09 5.04 5.93
C ASP A 56 9.33 4.92 4.62
N ALA A 57 9.60 3.88 3.82
CA ALA A 57 9.06 3.76 2.47
C ALA A 57 8.07 2.60 2.31
N ILE A 58 8.42 1.44 2.83
CA ILE A 58 7.67 0.19 2.66
C ILE A 58 7.25 -0.31 4.03
N ASN A 59 5.95 -0.32 4.31
CA ASN A 59 5.40 -0.67 5.62
C ASN A 59 4.45 -1.87 5.51
N PRO A 60 4.91 -3.09 5.74
CA PRO A 60 4.06 -4.28 5.73
C PRO A 60 2.89 -4.23 6.71
N THR A 61 3.04 -3.57 7.87
CA THR A 61 1.97 -3.48 8.87
C THR A 61 0.89 -2.45 8.54
N ASN A 62 1.13 -1.55 7.56
CA ASN A 62 0.23 -0.45 7.20
C ASN A 62 -0.82 -0.85 6.16
N ASN A 63 -1.90 -1.51 6.58
CA ASN A 63 -2.92 -2.06 5.69
C ASN A 63 -4.30 -1.39 5.79
N LEU A 64 -4.44 -0.35 6.61
CA LEU A 64 -5.73 0.33 6.85
C LEU A 64 -6.20 1.13 5.64
N ASN A 65 -5.28 1.68 4.87
CA ASN A 65 -5.56 2.47 3.69
C ASN A 65 -5.13 1.73 2.43
N PRO A 66 -5.89 1.83 1.32
CA PRO A 66 -5.45 1.39 0.01
C PRO A 66 -4.23 2.18 -0.47
N TYR A 67 -3.46 1.58 -1.37
CA TYR A 67 -2.39 2.26 -2.07
C TYR A 67 -2.90 3.02 -3.29
N ASP A 68 -2.25 4.16 -3.54
CA ASP A 68 -2.37 4.91 -4.78
C ASP A 68 -1.21 4.52 -5.70
N TYR A 69 -1.49 3.71 -6.71
CA TYR A 69 -0.46 3.18 -7.62
C TYR A 69 0.15 4.24 -8.54
N TYR A 70 -0.47 5.41 -8.69
CA TYR A 70 0.18 6.56 -9.35
C TYR A 70 1.38 7.07 -8.56
N TYR A 71 1.42 6.78 -7.24
CA TYR A 71 2.43 7.27 -6.30
C TYR A 71 3.13 6.15 -5.52
N MET A 72 2.97 4.88 -5.90
CA MET A 72 3.42 3.72 -5.12
C MET A 72 4.92 3.71 -4.79
N PHE A 73 5.74 4.43 -5.55
CA PHE A 73 7.18 4.57 -5.32
C PHE A 73 7.56 5.91 -4.68
N LYS A 74 6.59 6.72 -4.28
CA LYS A 74 6.84 7.92 -3.49
C LYS A 74 7.00 7.55 -2.02
N VAL A 75 7.92 8.20 -1.34
CA VAL A 75 8.07 8.05 0.12
C VAL A 75 6.98 8.83 0.85
N GLY A 76 6.44 8.26 1.93
CA GLY A 76 5.51 8.91 2.85
C GLY A 76 4.03 8.70 2.57
N ALA A 77 3.19 9.39 3.33
CA ALA A 77 1.72 9.24 3.34
C ALA A 77 1.03 9.52 1.99
N GLY A 78 1.71 10.23 1.07
CA GLY A 78 1.18 10.49 -0.28
C GLY A 78 0.97 9.26 -1.15
N THR A 79 1.42 8.07 -0.72
CA THR A 79 1.24 6.79 -1.40
C THR A 79 -0.09 6.11 -1.08
N LYS A 80 -0.89 6.67 -0.18
CA LYS A 80 -2.13 6.08 0.32
C LYS A 80 -3.36 6.89 -0.08
N VAL A 81 -4.47 6.19 -0.25
CA VAL A 81 -5.80 6.77 -0.43
C VAL A 81 -6.48 6.90 0.93
N GLY A 82 -7.02 8.08 1.23
CA GLY A 82 -7.78 8.29 2.46
C GLY A 82 -9.07 7.47 2.49
N VAL A 83 -9.40 6.91 3.65
CA VAL A 83 -10.63 6.14 3.89
C VAL A 83 -11.48 6.79 4.99
N PHE A 84 -12.80 6.65 4.89
CA PHE A 84 -13.67 7.07 5.98
C PHE A 84 -13.52 6.10 7.13
N SER A 85 -13.15 6.61 8.31
CA SER A 85 -12.86 5.81 9.49
C SER A 85 -13.20 6.53 10.78
N LEU A 86 -13.44 5.72 11.82
CA LEU A 86 -13.39 6.12 13.21
C LEU A 86 -12.09 5.56 13.80
N SER A 87 -11.22 6.42 14.31
CA SER A 87 -10.03 6.01 15.07
C SER A 87 -10.10 6.53 16.50
N SER A 88 -9.62 5.72 17.43
CA SER A 88 -9.50 6.09 18.84
C SER A 88 -8.16 5.59 19.38
N THR A 89 -7.37 6.50 19.93
CA THR A 89 -6.09 6.20 20.56
C THR A 89 -6.14 6.54 22.03
N TYR A 90 -5.85 5.56 22.88
CA TYR A 90 -5.68 5.73 24.31
C TYR A 90 -4.20 5.85 24.64
N TYR A 91 -3.83 6.89 25.38
CA TYR A 91 -2.46 7.12 25.86
C TYR A 91 -2.34 6.80 27.34
N SER A 92 -1.37 5.95 27.67
CA SER A 92 -0.92 5.68 29.04
C SER A 92 0.54 6.12 29.18
N ASP A 93 1.05 6.21 30.41
CA ASP A 93 2.45 6.56 30.69
C ASP A 93 3.46 5.60 30.04
N SER A 94 3.09 4.36 29.77
CA SER A 94 3.98 3.30 29.30
C SER A 94 3.59 2.67 27.97
N PHE A 95 2.38 2.90 27.47
CA PHE A 95 1.89 2.33 26.21
C PHE A 95 0.78 3.18 25.59
N GLN A 96 0.54 2.96 24.32
CA GLN A 96 -0.66 3.46 23.62
C GLN A 96 -1.39 2.31 22.92
N ILE A 97 -2.72 2.41 22.88
CA ILE A 97 -3.58 1.49 22.14
C ILE A 97 -4.39 2.29 21.14
N GLU A 98 -4.33 1.90 19.89
CA GLU A 98 -5.13 2.48 18.82
C GLU A 98 -6.10 1.44 18.24
N ILE A 99 -7.35 1.84 18.09
CA ILE A 99 -8.41 1.07 17.44
C ILE A 99 -8.93 1.88 16.27
N ILE A 100 -9.03 1.26 15.09
CA ILE A 100 -9.53 1.88 13.88
C ILE A 100 -10.62 1.01 13.29
N VAL A 101 -11.73 1.63 12.88
CA VAL A 101 -12.84 0.97 12.19
C VAL A 101 -13.12 1.71 10.90
N ASN A 102 -12.97 1.01 9.77
CA ASN A 102 -13.39 1.45 8.45
C ASN A 102 -14.73 0.78 8.14
N PRO A 103 -15.85 1.52 8.07
CA PRO A 103 -17.18 0.93 7.83
C PRO A 103 -17.41 0.52 6.38
N TYR A 104 -16.53 0.94 5.44
CA TYR A 104 -16.65 0.68 4.02
C TYR A 104 -15.35 0.13 3.47
N PHE A 105 -15.46 -0.87 2.61
CA PHE A 105 -14.34 -1.38 1.82
C PHE A 105 -13.86 -0.34 0.80
N ASN A 106 -12.56 -0.21 0.66
CA ASN A 106 -11.92 0.64 -0.34
C ASN A 106 -10.80 -0.13 -1.04
N LYS A 107 -10.82 -0.18 -2.37
CA LYS A 107 -9.80 -0.81 -3.21
C LYS A 107 -8.61 0.12 -3.47
N ASN A 108 -7.50 -0.45 -3.94
CA ASN A 108 -6.37 0.33 -4.43
C ASN A 108 -6.80 1.21 -5.62
N ARG A 109 -6.21 2.42 -5.72
CA ARG A 109 -6.33 3.26 -6.89
C ARG A 109 -5.28 2.83 -7.91
N ILE A 110 -5.70 2.04 -8.89
CA ILE A 110 -4.84 1.51 -9.96
C ILE A 110 -5.04 2.36 -11.21
N PRO A 111 -3.96 2.71 -11.97
CA PRO A 111 -4.04 3.52 -13.19
C PRO A 111 -4.61 2.72 -14.38
N TYR A 112 -5.87 2.28 -14.29
CA TYR A 112 -6.58 1.74 -15.44
C TYR A 112 -6.76 2.81 -16.52
N ASP A 113 -6.89 2.44 -17.77
CA ASP A 113 -6.96 3.35 -18.93
C ASP A 113 -5.70 4.21 -19.15
N GLU A 114 -4.57 3.85 -18.56
CA GLU A 114 -3.29 4.48 -18.80
C GLU A 114 -2.39 3.50 -19.56
N ASP A 115 -2.21 3.74 -20.86
CA ASP A 115 -1.48 2.84 -21.79
C ASP A 115 -0.04 2.56 -21.34
N ASP A 116 0.53 3.44 -20.53
CA ASP A 116 1.89 3.33 -20.01
C ASP A 116 1.98 2.63 -18.65
N PHE A 117 0.85 2.14 -18.09
CA PHE A 117 0.82 1.35 -16.88
C PHE A 117 0.52 -0.14 -17.20
N PRO A 118 1.54 -0.92 -17.56
CA PRO A 118 1.36 -2.25 -18.16
C PRO A 118 0.94 -3.35 -17.18
N LEU A 119 0.94 -3.08 -15.87
CA LEU A 119 0.55 -4.04 -14.83
C LEU A 119 -0.96 -4.07 -14.58
N ALA A 120 -1.71 -3.20 -15.22
CA ALA A 120 -3.16 -3.19 -15.20
C ALA A 120 -3.72 -3.48 -16.60
N PRO A 121 -4.87 -4.13 -16.70
CA PRO A 121 -5.58 -4.22 -17.99
C PRO A 121 -5.97 -2.82 -18.49
N GLU A 122 -6.12 -2.67 -19.81
CA GLU A 122 -6.48 -1.41 -20.47
C GLU A 122 -7.74 -0.73 -19.89
N ASN A 123 -8.68 -1.55 -19.42
CA ASN A 123 -9.88 -1.07 -18.74
C ASN A 123 -9.95 -1.64 -17.32
N GLU A 124 -10.54 -0.91 -16.39
CA GLU A 124 -10.81 -1.43 -15.07
C GLU A 124 -11.64 -2.73 -15.17
N PRO A 125 -11.14 -3.85 -14.61
CA PRO A 125 -11.85 -5.10 -14.69
C PRO A 125 -13.16 -5.04 -13.89
N GLU A 126 -14.22 -5.62 -14.46
CA GLU A 126 -15.46 -5.79 -13.72
C GLU A 126 -15.26 -6.80 -12.60
N VAL A 127 -15.51 -6.36 -11.36
CA VAL A 127 -15.45 -7.21 -10.18
C VAL A 127 -16.85 -7.70 -9.85
N ARG A 128 -17.09 -8.99 -10.04
CA ARG A 128 -18.40 -9.60 -9.77
C ARG A 128 -18.66 -9.86 -8.30
N TYR A 129 -17.63 -10.24 -7.56
CA TYR A 129 -17.73 -10.62 -6.16
C TYR A 129 -17.16 -9.50 -5.26
N VAL A 130 -17.99 -8.49 -5.00
CA VAL A 130 -17.68 -7.47 -3.99
C VAL A 130 -17.82 -8.05 -2.59
N PRO A 131 -17.08 -7.54 -1.59
CA PRO A 131 -17.21 -8.01 -0.22
C PRO A 131 -18.63 -7.85 0.31
N GLU A 132 -19.22 -8.92 0.88
CA GLU A 132 -20.48 -8.83 1.61
C GLU A 132 -20.30 -8.10 2.95
N ASP A 133 -19.13 -8.28 3.58
CA ASP A 133 -18.73 -7.62 4.82
C ASP A 133 -17.64 -6.60 4.47
N GLU A 134 -18.03 -5.34 4.47
CA GLU A 134 -17.16 -4.23 4.13
C GLU A 134 -16.42 -3.66 5.34
N VAL A 135 -16.85 -4.02 6.57
CA VAL A 135 -16.24 -3.49 7.79
C VAL A 135 -14.83 -4.04 7.98
N GLU A 136 -13.90 -3.15 8.19
CA GLU A 136 -12.51 -3.47 8.45
C GLU A 136 -12.10 -2.92 9.80
N VAL A 137 -11.27 -3.67 10.51
CA VAL A 137 -10.82 -3.33 11.87
C VAL A 137 -9.30 -3.42 11.97
N GLY A 138 -8.72 -2.39 12.55
CA GLY A 138 -7.32 -2.34 12.95
C GLY A 138 -7.17 -2.16 14.46
N LEU A 139 -6.18 -2.84 15.05
CA LEU A 139 -5.76 -2.70 16.44
C LEU A 139 -4.25 -2.61 16.50
N ARG A 140 -3.71 -1.62 17.22
CA ARG A 140 -2.27 -1.49 17.45
C ARG A 140 -1.99 -1.20 18.92
N LEU A 141 -1.04 -1.92 19.47
CA LEU A 141 -0.43 -1.67 20.78
C LEU A 141 1.02 -1.26 20.56
N GLN A 142 1.41 -0.12 21.11
CA GLN A 142 2.78 0.39 21.03
C GLN A 142 3.29 0.72 22.43
N THR A 143 4.57 0.44 22.68
CA THR A 143 5.26 0.78 23.93
C THR A 143 6.70 1.18 23.62
N THR A 144 7.24 2.04 24.48
CA THR A 144 8.66 2.41 24.48
C THR A 144 9.36 1.70 25.64
N PHE A 145 10.42 0.98 25.32
CA PHE A 145 11.26 0.32 26.30
C PHE A 145 12.71 0.75 26.14
N ASN A 146 13.27 1.46 27.13
CA ASN A 146 14.57 2.13 27.05
C ASN A 146 14.63 3.06 25.80
N ASN A 147 15.53 2.77 24.84
CA ASN A 147 15.74 3.55 23.62
C ASN A 147 15.05 2.91 22.41
N SER A 148 14.07 2.04 22.64
CA SER A 148 13.43 1.27 21.58
C SER A 148 11.92 1.40 21.63
N ASP A 149 11.30 1.63 20.48
CA ASP A 149 9.87 1.56 20.30
C ASP A 149 9.50 0.21 19.70
N ILE A 150 8.48 -0.42 20.25
CA ILE A 150 7.99 -1.73 19.81
C ILE A 150 6.48 -1.62 19.62
N SER A 151 5.95 -2.16 18.54
CA SER A 151 4.52 -2.30 18.37
C SER A 151 4.10 -3.69 17.91
N ILE A 152 2.86 -4.03 18.21
CA ILE A 152 2.14 -5.19 17.66
C ILE A 152 0.85 -4.65 17.05
N SER A 153 0.54 -5.10 15.84
CA SER A 153 -0.63 -4.67 15.08
C SER A 153 -1.42 -5.85 14.55
N PHE A 154 -2.73 -5.68 14.51
CA PHE A 154 -3.68 -6.63 13.93
C PHE A 154 -4.58 -5.89 12.95
N PHE A 155 -4.89 -6.52 11.82
CA PHE A 155 -5.86 -6.04 10.84
C PHE A 155 -6.75 -7.20 10.40
N SER A 156 -8.03 -6.90 10.19
CA SER A 156 -9.00 -7.81 9.57
C SER A 156 -9.85 -7.04 8.58
N GLY A 157 -9.89 -7.49 7.34
CA GLY A 157 -10.62 -6.83 6.26
C GLY A 157 -10.57 -7.64 4.96
N ASN A 158 -10.51 -6.93 3.85
CA ASN A 158 -10.49 -7.53 2.52
C ASN A 158 -9.22 -7.10 1.75
N ASP A 159 -8.78 -7.93 0.81
CA ASP A 159 -7.69 -7.58 -0.12
C ASP A 159 -8.00 -6.28 -0.87
N ARG A 160 -6.97 -5.54 -1.23
CA ARG A 160 -7.09 -4.25 -1.95
C ARG A 160 -7.00 -4.39 -3.46
N ALA A 161 -6.49 -5.52 -3.96
CA ALA A 161 -6.44 -5.88 -5.36
C ALA A 161 -7.41 -7.03 -5.65
N PRO A 162 -8.12 -7.01 -6.80
CA PRO A 162 -9.01 -8.09 -7.17
C PRO A 162 -8.21 -9.34 -7.58
N SER A 163 -8.78 -10.51 -7.29
CA SER A 163 -8.22 -11.82 -7.63
C SER A 163 -9.22 -12.65 -8.41
N LEU A 164 -8.74 -13.62 -9.16
CA LEU A 164 -9.60 -14.55 -9.89
C LEU A 164 -10.37 -15.44 -8.91
N PHE A 165 -11.70 -15.46 -9.00
CA PHE A 165 -12.57 -16.28 -8.16
C PHE A 165 -13.21 -17.41 -8.94
N THR A 166 -13.77 -17.12 -10.11
CA THR A 166 -14.43 -18.13 -10.91
C THR A 166 -14.06 -18.00 -12.38
N SER A 167 -14.08 -19.14 -13.06
CA SER A 167 -13.95 -19.24 -14.51
C SER A 167 -15.13 -20.01 -15.08
N ILE A 168 -15.72 -19.52 -16.15
CA ILE A 168 -16.77 -20.18 -16.90
C ILE A 168 -16.18 -20.62 -18.24
N ILE A 169 -16.35 -21.90 -18.56
CA ILE A 169 -16.00 -22.45 -19.87
C ILE A 169 -17.32 -22.84 -20.54
N PRO A 170 -17.91 -21.98 -21.41
CA PRO A 170 -19.13 -22.30 -22.10
C PRO A 170 -18.90 -23.40 -23.13
N GLU A 171 -19.87 -24.28 -23.34
CA GLU A 171 -19.87 -25.19 -24.49
C GLU A 171 -20.48 -24.48 -25.71
N PRO A 172 -19.85 -24.53 -26.88
CA PRO A 172 -18.67 -25.29 -27.32
C PRO A 172 -17.33 -24.53 -27.23
N TYR A 173 -16.77 -24.28 -26.06
CA TYR A 173 -15.41 -23.78 -25.78
C TYR A 173 -15.03 -22.47 -26.48
N SER A 174 -15.95 -21.54 -26.67
CA SER A 174 -15.70 -20.35 -27.48
C SER A 174 -15.14 -19.16 -26.72
N ASP A 175 -15.56 -18.95 -25.47
CA ASP A 175 -15.09 -17.78 -24.68
C ASP A 175 -14.97 -18.13 -23.19
N ILE A 176 -13.78 -18.04 -22.65
CA ILE A 176 -13.55 -18.19 -21.20
C ILE A 176 -13.91 -16.87 -20.53
N SER A 177 -14.92 -16.88 -19.66
CA SER A 177 -15.24 -15.74 -18.82
C SER A 177 -14.56 -15.90 -17.46
N MET A 178 -13.80 -14.89 -17.05
CA MET A 178 -13.12 -14.82 -15.75
C MET A 178 -13.87 -13.81 -14.87
N ASN A 179 -14.22 -14.21 -13.65
CA ASN A 179 -14.86 -13.31 -12.69
C ASN A 179 -13.93 -13.08 -11.51
N LEU A 180 -13.76 -11.81 -11.18
CA LEU A 180 -12.88 -11.35 -10.12
C LEU A 180 -13.66 -11.07 -8.83
N GLY A 181 -12.95 -11.12 -7.71
CA GLY A 181 -13.45 -10.78 -6.38
C GLY A 181 -12.34 -10.36 -5.44
N TYR A 182 -12.72 -9.97 -4.21
CA TYR A 182 -11.78 -9.59 -3.16
C TYR A 182 -11.74 -10.65 -2.06
N ARG A 183 -10.55 -11.19 -1.78
CA ARG A 183 -10.32 -12.20 -0.74
C ARG A 183 -10.42 -11.56 0.65
N LYS A 184 -10.82 -12.35 1.66
CA LYS A 184 -10.72 -11.93 3.06
C LYS A 184 -9.31 -12.12 3.57
N THR A 185 -8.78 -11.11 4.25
CA THR A 185 -7.41 -11.13 4.76
C THR A 185 -7.38 -10.67 6.22
N THR A 186 -6.64 -11.43 7.02
CA THR A 186 -6.23 -11.03 8.36
C THR A 186 -4.71 -10.88 8.40
N MET A 187 -4.21 -9.91 9.16
CA MET A 187 -2.78 -9.65 9.32
C MET A 187 -2.43 -9.53 10.80
N LEU A 188 -1.32 -10.15 11.16
CA LEU A 188 -0.62 -9.90 12.43
C LEU A 188 0.76 -9.37 12.11
N GLY A 189 1.10 -8.21 12.66
CA GLY A 189 2.35 -7.52 12.39
C GLY A 189 3.03 -7.02 13.65
N SER A 190 4.30 -6.68 13.51
CA SER A 190 5.10 -6.03 14.54
C SER A 190 6.11 -5.10 13.89
N ASP A 191 6.39 -4.00 14.54
CA ASP A 191 7.47 -3.09 14.17
C ASP A 191 8.33 -2.73 15.39
N PHE A 192 9.58 -2.36 15.08
CA PHE A 192 10.60 -2.09 16.06
C PHE A 192 11.52 -0.97 15.56
N VAL A 193 11.85 -0.01 16.43
CA VAL A 193 12.82 1.04 16.18
C VAL A 193 13.78 1.11 17.35
N THR A 194 15.07 1.23 17.08
CA THR A 194 16.08 1.47 18.12
C THR A 194 17.25 2.28 17.60
N PHE A 195 18.02 2.86 18.52
CA PHE A 195 19.24 3.61 18.22
C PHE A 195 20.46 2.81 18.65
N VAL A 196 21.43 2.65 17.73
CA VAL A 196 22.69 1.95 17.96
C VAL A 196 23.84 2.88 17.54
N GLY A 197 24.43 3.60 18.50
CA GLY A 197 25.36 4.68 18.20
C GLY A 197 24.69 5.79 17.37
N ASP A 198 25.26 6.10 16.21
CA ASP A 198 24.75 7.12 15.29
C ASP A 198 23.73 6.55 14.27
N PHE A 199 23.38 5.27 14.41
CA PHE A 199 22.47 4.61 13.49
C PHE A 199 21.08 4.45 14.10
N THR A 200 20.04 4.67 13.28
CA THR A 200 18.68 4.21 13.58
C THR A 200 18.46 2.87 12.87
N VAL A 201 18.07 1.87 13.64
CA VAL A 201 17.73 0.53 13.14
C VAL A 201 16.22 0.36 13.25
N ARG A 202 15.58 0.00 12.14
CA ARG A 202 14.15 -0.28 12.07
C ARG A 202 13.93 -1.68 11.52
N ALA A 203 12.97 -2.39 12.08
CA ALA A 203 12.53 -3.67 11.58
C ALA A 203 11.01 -3.72 11.59
N GLU A 204 10.43 -4.28 10.55
CA GLU A 204 8.99 -4.41 10.43
C GLU A 204 8.66 -5.71 9.74
N GLY A 205 7.62 -6.41 10.22
CA GLY A 205 7.17 -7.65 9.60
C GLY A 205 5.69 -7.89 9.83
N ALA A 206 5.05 -8.51 8.85
CA ALA A 206 3.66 -8.89 8.91
C ALA A 206 3.44 -10.27 8.29
N ILE A 207 2.55 -11.05 8.91
CA ILE A 207 2.06 -12.33 8.41
C ILE A 207 0.59 -12.13 8.04
N TYR A 208 0.24 -12.56 6.84
CA TYR A 208 -1.09 -12.43 6.26
C TYR A 208 -1.69 -13.81 6.04
N ASN A 209 -2.94 -13.99 6.44
CA ASN A 209 -3.75 -15.14 6.05
C ASN A 209 -4.87 -14.63 5.15
N THR A 210 -4.84 -15.01 3.89
CA THR A 210 -5.81 -14.60 2.88
C THR A 210 -6.57 -15.80 2.34
N LYS A 211 -7.90 -15.64 2.17
CA LYS A 211 -8.80 -16.71 1.77
C LYS A 211 -9.86 -16.21 0.78
N THR A 212 -10.15 -17.04 -0.23
CA THR A 212 -11.35 -16.85 -1.04
C THR A 212 -12.59 -17.06 -0.16
N PRO A 213 -13.51 -16.07 -0.06
CA PRO A 213 -14.76 -16.26 0.66
C PRO A 213 -15.62 -17.31 -0.06
N SER A 214 -16.44 -18.05 0.69
CA SER A 214 -17.39 -18.98 0.10
C SER A 214 -18.42 -18.25 -0.75
N ILE A 215 -18.52 -18.62 -2.00
CA ILE A 215 -19.48 -18.03 -2.94
C ILE A 215 -20.83 -18.72 -2.74
N LYS A 216 -21.80 -18.01 -2.14
CA LYS A 216 -23.12 -18.58 -1.82
C LYS A 216 -24.08 -18.59 -2.99
N ASP A 217 -23.98 -17.56 -3.84
CA ASP A 217 -24.82 -17.44 -5.04
C ASP A 217 -23.95 -16.95 -6.20
N THR A 218 -23.66 -17.83 -7.12
CA THR A 218 -22.88 -17.48 -8.29
C THR A 218 -23.74 -16.83 -9.38
N GLY A 219 -25.07 -17.01 -9.36
CA GLY A 219 -25.95 -16.70 -10.49
C GLY A 219 -25.50 -17.35 -11.80
N LEU A 220 -24.60 -18.32 -11.71
CA LEU A 220 -24.02 -19.06 -12.83
C LEU A 220 -24.73 -20.41 -12.96
N GLU A 221 -25.12 -20.78 -14.17
CA GLU A 221 -25.61 -22.11 -14.46
C GLU A 221 -24.45 -23.14 -14.29
N ASN A 222 -24.76 -24.40 -14.12
CA ASN A 222 -23.98 -25.54 -13.63
C ASN A 222 -22.56 -25.83 -14.19
N ASN A 223 -21.92 -24.91 -14.90
CA ASN A 223 -20.60 -25.13 -15.55
C ASN A 223 -19.57 -24.04 -15.21
N TYR A 224 -19.41 -23.70 -13.95
CA TYR A 224 -18.33 -22.81 -13.50
C TYR A 224 -17.31 -23.55 -12.64
N PHE A 225 -16.10 -23.02 -12.63
CA PHE A 225 -14.98 -23.44 -11.80
C PHE A 225 -14.67 -22.34 -10.80
N GLU A 226 -14.53 -22.70 -9.53
CA GLU A 226 -14.21 -21.78 -8.43
C GLU A 226 -12.76 -22.01 -8.01
N LEU A 227 -11.96 -20.94 -7.95
CA LEU A 227 -10.61 -20.98 -7.40
C LEU A 227 -10.67 -20.80 -5.88
N SER A 228 -10.52 -21.88 -5.16
CA SER A 228 -10.40 -21.86 -3.70
C SER A 228 -8.95 -21.60 -3.32
N GLU A 229 -8.71 -20.54 -2.56
CA GLU A 229 -7.38 -20.15 -2.09
C GLU A 229 -7.40 -20.00 -0.56
N ASP A 230 -6.40 -20.57 0.10
CA ASP A 230 -6.05 -20.38 1.53
C ASP A 230 -4.53 -20.25 1.59
N VAL A 231 -4.04 -19.01 1.70
CA VAL A 231 -2.61 -18.70 1.58
C VAL A 231 -2.15 -17.91 2.79
N LEU A 232 -1.09 -18.40 3.41
CA LEU A 232 -0.34 -17.70 4.45
C LEU A 232 0.97 -17.19 3.85
N TYR A 233 1.19 -15.88 3.90
CA TYR A 233 2.41 -15.25 3.40
C TYR A 233 2.93 -14.20 4.39
N SER A 234 4.19 -13.82 4.24
CA SER A 234 4.83 -12.81 5.07
C SER A 234 5.51 -11.75 4.21
N GLN A 235 5.55 -10.53 4.74
CA GLN A 235 6.36 -9.43 4.23
C GLN A 235 7.17 -8.84 5.37
N TYR A 236 8.41 -8.42 5.10
CA TYR A 236 9.28 -7.84 6.11
C TYR A 236 10.24 -6.81 5.51
N VAL A 237 10.65 -5.88 6.37
CA VAL A 237 11.62 -4.83 6.06
C VAL A 237 12.63 -4.73 7.19
N LEU A 238 13.90 -4.62 6.81
CA LEU A 238 14.99 -4.25 7.71
C LEU A 238 15.62 -2.97 7.18
N GLN A 239 15.65 -1.92 7.99
CA GLN A 239 16.18 -0.60 7.60
C GLN A 239 17.32 -0.19 8.53
N LEU A 240 18.36 0.34 7.92
CA LEU A 240 19.43 1.05 8.59
C LEU A 240 19.48 2.48 8.08
N GLU A 241 19.52 3.44 9.00
CA GLU A 241 19.54 4.88 8.71
C GLU A 241 20.71 5.54 9.45
N TYR A 242 21.33 6.48 8.79
CA TYR A 242 22.43 7.30 9.32
C TYR A 242 22.24 8.75 8.88
N THR A 243 22.27 9.68 9.84
CA THR A 243 22.25 11.11 9.55
C THR A 243 23.68 11.69 9.70
N THR A 244 24.17 12.29 8.64
CA THR A 244 25.49 12.92 8.63
C THR A 244 25.49 14.22 9.42
N GLN A 245 26.67 14.77 9.73
CA GLN A 245 26.83 16.06 10.40
C GLN A 245 26.25 17.26 9.62
N ASN A 246 25.98 17.11 8.34
CA ASN A 246 25.40 18.13 7.46
C ASN A 246 23.91 17.87 7.21
N ASP A 247 23.23 17.19 8.10
CA ASP A 247 21.81 16.86 8.04
C ASP A 247 21.37 16.09 6.76
N LEU A 248 22.33 15.41 6.11
CA LEU A 248 22.04 14.46 5.04
C LEU A 248 21.69 13.11 5.65
N MET A 249 20.47 12.67 5.47
CA MET A 249 20.01 11.35 5.87
C MET A 249 20.29 10.34 4.77
N LEU A 250 20.87 9.21 5.13
CA LEU A 250 21.12 8.06 4.26
C LEU A 250 20.37 6.87 4.84
N SER A 251 19.62 6.12 4.03
CA SER A 251 18.98 4.91 4.49
C SER A 251 19.10 3.77 3.49
N GLY A 252 19.16 2.54 4.01
CA GLY A 252 19.11 1.31 3.24
C GLY A 252 18.05 0.40 3.81
N GLN A 253 17.16 -0.15 2.95
CA GLN A 253 16.10 -1.06 3.32
C GLN A 253 16.24 -2.37 2.54
N PHE A 254 16.29 -3.49 3.25
CA PHE A 254 16.12 -4.81 2.67
C PHE A 254 14.66 -5.22 2.82
N ILE A 255 14.00 -5.55 1.72
CA ILE A 255 12.58 -5.85 1.65
C ILE A 255 12.43 -7.29 1.19
N GLY A 256 11.56 -8.04 1.87
CA GLY A 256 11.29 -9.43 1.53
C GLY A 256 9.80 -9.75 1.56
N ASN A 257 9.42 -10.67 0.69
CA ASN A 257 8.10 -11.28 0.59
C ASN A 257 8.26 -12.79 0.47
N SER A 258 7.39 -13.60 1.10
CA SER A 258 7.53 -15.04 1.08
C SER A 258 6.19 -15.73 1.36
N ILE A 259 5.83 -16.70 0.53
CA ILE A 259 4.72 -17.60 0.79
C ILE A 259 5.19 -18.63 1.83
N ILE A 260 4.41 -18.80 2.91
CA ILE A 260 4.68 -19.75 4.00
C ILE A 260 3.92 -21.06 3.75
N THR A 261 2.62 -20.95 3.45
CA THR A 261 1.78 -22.09 3.07
C THR A 261 0.79 -21.67 2.01
N GLU A 262 0.48 -22.59 1.11
CA GLU A 262 -0.42 -22.38 -0.02
C GLU A 262 -1.29 -23.62 -0.21
N ASP A 263 -2.62 -23.49 -0.02
CA ASP A 263 -3.63 -24.48 -0.43
C ASP A 263 -4.54 -23.82 -1.48
N ARG A 264 -4.30 -24.13 -2.74
CA ARG A 264 -5.01 -23.56 -3.89
C ARG A 264 -5.47 -24.68 -4.80
N LYS A 265 -6.75 -24.63 -5.18
CA LYS A 265 -7.37 -25.67 -6.00
C LYS A 265 -8.57 -25.15 -6.76
N TRP A 266 -8.79 -25.71 -7.94
CA TRP A 266 -10.04 -25.54 -8.67
C TRP A 266 -11.11 -26.49 -8.11
N LEU A 267 -12.29 -25.96 -7.87
CA LEU A 267 -13.49 -26.69 -7.49
C LEU A 267 -14.50 -26.57 -8.62
N LYS A 268 -15.10 -27.66 -9.04
CA LYS A 268 -16.21 -27.65 -9.99
C LYS A 268 -17.50 -27.40 -9.25
N SER A 269 -18.27 -26.36 -9.66
CA SER A 269 -19.56 -26.00 -9.05
C SER A 269 -19.52 -26.01 -7.51
N GLY A 270 -18.38 -25.55 -6.92
CA GLY A 270 -18.20 -25.34 -5.49
C GLY A 270 -17.81 -26.55 -4.65
N ASN A 271 -17.85 -27.81 -5.14
CA ASN A 271 -17.64 -28.97 -4.27
C ASN A 271 -16.80 -30.13 -4.82
N GLU A 272 -16.59 -30.26 -6.12
CA GLU A 272 -15.77 -31.32 -6.69
C GLU A 272 -14.36 -30.82 -7.01
N ILE A 273 -13.32 -31.47 -6.45
CA ILE A 273 -11.93 -31.18 -6.79
C ILE A 273 -11.69 -31.63 -8.24
N LEU A 274 -11.32 -30.69 -9.10
CA LEU A 274 -10.89 -31.03 -10.45
C LEU A 274 -9.51 -31.66 -10.41
N SER A 275 -9.40 -32.86 -10.95
CA SER A 275 -8.12 -33.49 -11.17
C SER A 275 -7.33 -32.70 -12.23
N SER A 276 -6.33 -31.94 -11.76
CA SER A 276 -5.03 -31.65 -12.39
C SER A 276 -4.90 -31.05 -13.81
N SER A 277 -5.93 -30.63 -14.52
CA SER A 277 -5.74 -30.15 -15.89
C SER A 277 -5.89 -28.63 -16.10
N MET A 278 -6.36 -27.89 -15.10
CA MET A 278 -6.42 -26.42 -15.19
C MET A 278 -5.20 -25.80 -14.51
N ILE A 279 -4.53 -24.89 -15.21
CA ILE A 279 -3.42 -24.13 -14.65
C ILE A 279 -3.98 -23.18 -13.59
N ILE A 280 -3.46 -23.26 -12.37
CA ILE A 280 -3.72 -22.27 -11.33
C ILE A 280 -2.78 -21.10 -11.58
N PRO A 281 -3.29 -19.85 -11.74
CA PRO A 281 -2.44 -18.68 -11.88
C PRO A 281 -1.48 -18.54 -10.69
N GLU A 282 -0.33 -17.94 -10.88
CA GLU A 282 0.59 -17.65 -9.78
C GLU A 282 -0.10 -16.79 -8.71
N PHE A 283 0.19 -17.06 -7.43
CA PHE A 283 -0.37 -16.26 -6.35
C PHE A 283 0.23 -14.86 -6.35
N SER A 284 -0.62 -13.86 -6.27
CA SER A 284 -0.22 -12.47 -6.05
C SER A 284 -0.87 -11.95 -4.78
N PRO A 285 -0.09 -11.38 -3.85
CA PRO A 285 -0.63 -10.72 -2.66
C PRO A 285 -1.57 -9.58 -3.04
N GLY A 286 -2.79 -9.59 -2.51
CA GLY A 286 -3.75 -8.49 -2.69
C GLY A 286 -3.68 -7.44 -1.57
N MET A 287 -2.88 -7.73 -0.54
CA MET A 287 -2.66 -6.90 0.65
C MET A 287 -1.16 -6.77 0.93
N GLY A 288 -0.79 -5.75 1.70
CA GLY A 288 0.59 -5.43 2.03
C GLY A 288 1.17 -4.39 1.06
N THR A 289 2.47 -4.41 0.88
CA THR A 289 3.15 -3.41 0.07
C THR A 289 3.05 -3.72 -1.42
N PRO A 290 2.86 -2.71 -2.29
CA PRO A 290 2.82 -2.89 -3.75
C PRO A 290 4.07 -3.56 -4.31
N PHE A 291 5.18 -3.46 -3.60
CA PHE A 291 6.45 -4.08 -3.98
C PHE A 291 6.35 -5.60 -4.19
N ALA A 292 5.52 -6.30 -3.41
CA ALA A 292 5.32 -7.74 -3.55
C ALA A 292 4.76 -8.18 -4.92
N MET A 293 4.24 -7.24 -5.72
CA MET A 293 3.84 -7.50 -7.11
C MET A 293 5.02 -7.49 -8.10
N PHE A 294 6.18 -6.96 -7.69
CA PHE A 294 7.35 -6.78 -8.55
C PHE A 294 8.47 -7.77 -8.26
N SER A 295 8.65 -8.15 -7.00
CA SER A 295 9.73 -9.03 -6.58
C SER A 295 9.51 -9.56 -5.17
N ASP A 296 10.09 -10.71 -4.88
CA ASP A 296 10.15 -11.26 -3.52
C ASP A 296 11.31 -10.67 -2.69
N LYS A 297 12.31 -10.05 -3.33
CA LYS A 297 13.46 -9.46 -2.62
C LYS A 297 13.96 -8.20 -3.31
N ALA A 298 14.08 -7.11 -2.55
CA ALA A 298 14.70 -5.88 -3.03
C ALA A 298 15.59 -5.20 -2.00
N LEU A 299 16.47 -4.35 -2.52
CA LEU A 299 17.23 -3.38 -1.77
C LEU A 299 16.82 -1.98 -2.21
N LEU A 300 16.31 -1.18 -1.28
CA LEU A 300 16.03 0.24 -1.49
C LEU A 300 17.10 1.06 -0.77
N ILE A 301 17.77 1.94 -1.49
CA ILE A 301 18.73 2.90 -0.93
C ILE A 301 18.14 4.28 -1.16
N SER A 302 18.07 5.11 -0.12
CA SER A 302 17.57 6.47 -0.23
C SER A 302 18.45 7.46 0.51
N SER A 303 18.34 8.70 0.07
CA SER A 303 19.02 9.85 0.68
C SER A 303 18.08 11.04 0.63
N SER A 304 18.04 11.82 1.72
CA SER A 304 17.30 13.07 1.77
C SER A 304 18.07 14.10 2.59
N GLY A 305 17.88 15.37 2.29
CA GLY A 305 18.51 16.46 3.01
C GLY A 305 17.86 17.80 2.69
N VAL A 306 18.20 18.80 3.49
CA VAL A 306 17.74 20.17 3.34
C VAL A 306 18.90 21.11 3.09
N LEU A 307 18.68 22.15 2.29
CA LEU A 307 19.69 23.13 1.88
C LEU A 307 19.10 24.54 2.02
N MET A 308 19.97 25.55 2.07
CA MET A 308 19.58 26.95 2.08
C MET A 308 18.60 27.32 3.21
N ASP A 309 18.97 27.03 4.45
CA ASP A 309 18.14 27.30 5.63
C ASP A 309 16.72 26.74 5.46
N ASP A 310 16.62 25.43 5.12
CA ASP A 310 15.39 24.66 4.94
C ASP A 310 14.49 25.10 3.77
N GLN A 311 15.00 25.95 2.87
CA GLN A 311 14.22 26.35 1.69
C GLN A 311 14.20 25.33 0.57
N ILE A 312 15.23 24.47 0.48
CA ILE A 312 15.33 23.44 -0.55
C ILE A 312 15.43 22.08 0.14
N ASP A 313 14.49 21.21 -0.12
CA ASP A 313 14.58 19.79 0.20
C ASP A 313 14.94 18.98 -1.04
N ILE A 314 15.84 18.04 -0.86
CA ILE A 314 16.25 17.10 -1.90
C ILE A 314 16.05 15.67 -1.40
N GLN A 315 15.63 14.81 -2.29
CA GLN A 315 15.50 13.38 -2.01
C GLN A 315 15.85 12.56 -3.24
N GLY A 316 16.49 11.42 -3.01
CA GLY A 316 16.81 10.47 -4.06
C GLY A 316 16.66 9.05 -3.56
N SER A 317 16.20 8.14 -4.39
CA SER A 317 16.13 6.72 -4.06
C SER A 317 16.40 5.83 -5.26
N VAL A 318 17.02 4.69 -5.00
CA VAL A 318 17.25 3.62 -5.97
C VAL A 318 16.74 2.33 -5.35
N MET A 319 15.86 1.62 -6.06
CA MET A 319 15.47 0.27 -5.71
C MET A 319 16.10 -0.71 -6.70
N LEU A 320 16.67 -1.77 -6.17
CA LEU A 320 17.26 -2.87 -6.92
C LEU A 320 16.45 -4.14 -6.65
N ASN A 321 15.89 -4.72 -7.69
CA ASN A 321 15.33 -6.06 -7.64
C ASN A 321 16.48 -7.07 -7.54
N LEU A 322 16.52 -7.85 -6.46
CA LEU A 322 17.61 -8.80 -6.24
C LEU A 322 17.40 -10.13 -6.96
N GLU A 323 16.27 -10.34 -7.62
CA GLU A 323 15.93 -11.58 -8.33
C GLU A 323 16.10 -11.44 -9.85
N ASN A 324 15.63 -10.32 -10.44
CA ASN A 324 15.51 -10.16 -11.89
C ASN A 324 16.33 -9.00 -12.47
N SER A 325 17.20 -8.37 -11.68
CA SER A 325 18.04 -7.24 -12.12
C SER A 325 17.28 -5.97 -12.54
N GLY A 326 15.97 -5.89 -12.29
CA GLY A 326 15.20 -4.67 -12.51
C GLY A 326 15.49 -3.62 -11.44
N SER A 327 15.27 -2.37 -11.78
CA SER A 327 15.51 -1.25 -10.86
C SER A 327 14.58 -0.08 -11.14
N PHE A 328 14.38 0.77 -10.13
CA PHE A 328 13.89 2.11 -10.38
C PHE A 328 14.77 3.16 -9.69
N LEU A 329 14.83 4.34 -10.29
CA LEU A 329 15.46 5.54 -9.76
C LEU A 329 14.39 6.60 -9.56
N SER A 330 14.35 7.23 -8.38
CA SER A 330 13.53 8.41 -8.12
C SER A 330 14.41 9.55 -7.61
N PHE A 331 14.13 10.77 -8.06
CA PHE A 331 14.77 11.97 -7.59
C PHE A 331 13.74 13.09 -7.46
N GLY A 332 13.81 13.85 -6.37
CA GLY A 332 12.88 14.93 -6.09
C GLY A 332 13.58 16.14 -5.49
N VAL A 333 13.08 17.32 -5.83
CA VAL A 333 13.47 18.61 -5.26
C VAL A 333 12.20 19.37 -4.88
N GLY A 334 12.18 19.88 -3.67
CA GLY A 334 11.18 20.83 -3.19
C GLY A 334 11.82 22.18 -2.94
N TYR A 335 11.13 23.27 -3.29
CA TYR A 335 11.57 24.63 -3.03
C TYR A 335 10.46 25.43 -2.34
N SER A 336 10.76 25.93 -1.16
CA SER A 336 9.86 26.73 -0.32
C SER A 336 10.31 28.19 -0.27
N PRO A 337 10.00 29.01 -1.31
CA PRO A 337 10.49 30.39 -1.42
C PRO A 337 9.93 31.32 -0.36
N VAL A 338 8.73 31.03 0.12
CA VAL A 338 8.02 31.80 1.15
C VAL A 338 7.21 30.86 2.02
N LEU A 339 6.84 31.34 3.20
CA LEU A 339 6.00 30.60 4.14
C LEU A 339 4.73 30.08 3.43
N ASN A 340 4.35 28.86 3.71
CA ASN A 340 3.15 28.19 3.21
C ASN A 340 3.19 27.72 1.75
N TRP A 341 4.14 28.13 0.91
CA TRP A 341 4.24 27.69 -0.48
C TRP A 341 5.43 26.76 -0.71
N LYS A 342 5.20 25.66 -1.39
CA LYS A 342 6.24 24.73 -1.84
C LYS A 342 6.02 24.34 -3.30
N LEU A 343 7.04 24.51 -4.11
CA LEU A 343 7.13 23.99 -5.48
C LEU A 343 7.89 22.65 -5.40
N GLU A 344 7.33 21.60 -5.94
CA GLU A 344 7.98 20.28 -6.02
C GLU A 344 8.18 19.85 -7.47
N MET A 345 9.34 19.25 -7.74
CA MET A 345 9.60 18.55 -8.97
C MET A 345 10.19 17.19 -8.64
N ALA A 346 9.67 16.13 -9.25
CA ALA A 346 10.18 14.78 -9.07
C ALA A 346 10.19 14.04 -10.41
N THR A 347 11.17 13.14 -10.55
CA THR A 347 11.25 12.19 -11.66
C THR A 347 11.33 10.77 -11.13
N THR A 348 10.71 9.84 -11.84
CA THR A 348 10.81 8.41 -11.59
C THR A 348 11.13 7.72 -12.90
N GLN A 349 12.16 6.87 -12.90
CA GLN A 349 12.62 6.12 -14.05
C GLN A 349 12.73 4.64 -13.69
N PHE A 350 12.12 3.79 -14.51
CA PHE A 350 12.19 2.34 -14.41
C PHE A 350 13.19 1.80 -15.43
N SER A 351 13.86 0.72 -15.08
CA SER A 351 14.77 -0.02 -15.95
C SER A 351 14.70 -1.51 -15.64
N GLY A 352 14.40 -2.30 -16.64
CA GLY A 352 14.32 -3.75 -16.55
C GLY A 352 15.49 -4.45 -17.22
N ASN A 353 15.38 -5.77 -17.34
CA ASN A 353 16.38 -6.63 -17.98
C ASN A 353 16.07 -6.91 -19.46
N GLY A 354 15.09 -6.24 -20.05
CA GLY A 354 14.63 -6.39 -21.43
C GLY A 354 13.75 -7.61 -21.69
N LYS A 355 13.40 -8.41 -20.68
CA LYS A 355 12.48 -9.55 -20.82
C LYS A 355 11.06 -9.12 -20.50
N LEU A 356 10.08 -9.57 -21.29
CA LEU A 356 8.66 -9.30 -21.08
C LEU A 356 8.08 -9.87 -19.76
N GLN A 357 8.79 -10.80 -19.13
CA GLN A 357 8.41 -11.37 -17.82
C GLN A 357 8.91 -10.55 -16.64
N ASP A 358 9.77 -9.54 -16.86
CA ASP A 358 10.27 -8.67 -15.83
C ASP A 358 9.32 -7.49 -15.64
N PRO A 359 8.68 -7.33 -14.49
CA PRO A 359 7.76 -6.23 -14.23
C PRO A 359 8.40 -4.84 -14.40
N PHE A 360 9.69 -4.69 -14.13
CA PHE A 360 10.41 -3.42 -14.31
C PHE A 360 10.60 -3.07 -15.78
N THR A 361 10.82 -4.08 -16.66
CA THR A 361 10.84 -3.87 -18.12
C THR A 361 9.49 -3.37 -18.61
N LEU A 362 8.40 -3.95 -18.11
CA LEU A 362 7.06 -3.50 -18.46
C LEU A 362 6.76 -2.07 -17.98
N MET A 363 7.35 -1.66 -16.86
CA MET A 363 7.14 -0.33 -16.27
C MET A 363 8.01 0.78 -16.90
N GLU A 364 8.91 0.48 -17.84
CA GLU A 364 9.80 1.50 -18.44
C GLU A 364 9.01 2.67 -19.05
N ASP A 365 7.88 2.39 -19.72
CA ASP A 365 7.02 3.40 -20.32
C ASP A 365 6.25 4.25 -19.30
N PHE A 366 6.13 3.78 -18.06
CA PHE A 366 5.55 4.53 -16.94
C PHE A 366 6.53 5.50 -16.27
N SER A 367 7.76 5.58 -16.77
CA SER A 367 8.73 6.58 -16.33
C SER A 367 8.20 7.99 -16.59
N HIS A 368 8.26 8.87 -15.59
CA HIS A 368 7.61 10.18 -15.67
C HIS A 368 8.31 11.26 -14.86
N VAL A 369 7.94 12.51 -15.16
CA VAL A 369 8.24 13.71 -14.37
C VAL A 369 6.96 14.28 -13.81
N ARG A 370 6.99 14.69 -12.55
CA ARG A 370 5.89 15.33 -11.85
C ARG A 370 6.32 16.70 -11.36
N ILE A 371 5.41 17.68 -11.48
CA ILE A 371 5.55 19.02 -10.90
C ILE A 371 4.33 19.24 -10.00
N GLY A 372 4.57 19.76 -8.81
CA GLY A 372 3.53 20.04 -7.82
C GLY A 372 3.70 21.44 -7.24
N LEU A 373 2.60 22.08 -6.91
CA LEU A 373 2.55 23.31 -6.12
C LEU A 373 1.69 23.05 -4.90
N LEU A 374 2.28 23.17 -3.72
CA LEU A 374 1.62 22.95 -2.45
C LEU A 374 1.41 24.27 -1.73
N TYR A 375 0.24 24.42 -1.13
CA TYR A 375 -0.06 25.52 -0.23
C TYR A 375 -0.60 25.02 1.11
N ASN A 376 0.05 25.40 2.19
CA ASN A 376 -0.34 25.07 3.57
C ASN A 376 -0.96 26.31 4.20
N PHE A 377 -2.13 26.17 4.82
CA PHE A 377 -2.87 27.27 5.46
C PHE A 377 -2.56 27.38 6.93
#